data_3be2a996986f72d25b5f359c35f376f7
#
_entry.id   3be2a996986f72d25b5f359c35f376f7
#
_cell.length_a   1.000
_cell.length_b   1.000
_cell.length_c   1.000
_cell.angle_alpha   90.00
_cell.angle_beta   90.00
_cell.angle_gamma   90.00
#
_symmetry.space_group_name_H-M   'P 1'
#
loop_
_entity.id
_entity.type
_entity.pdbx_description
1 polymer ?
#
loop_
_entity_poly.entity_id
_entity_poly.type
_entity_poly.pdbx_seq_one_letter_code
_entity_poly.pdbx_strand_id
1 'polypeptide(L)'
;MERKDFLRQGGPCFYFDTELFAPTTDSFALGWFAAPKRGERVCDLGSGTGLLGTLLLAREPSLTLFCVEQNAAANALAEKGFAENGWAERVTLRTGDLRENAALPAAGSMDYALSNPPYFPAGSGASAAGEARQAAREEVGCTLADVCAAAARVLRWGGRFALVHRPERLSDLFCTLRAHGLEPSEDIQVDMAWRDHVGGVYEII
;
A
#
# COMPACT_ATOMS: atom_id res chain seq x y z
N MET A 1 -19.73 -6.17 5.11
CA MET A 1 -19.80 -7.56 5.66
C MET A 1 -18.44 -8.23 5.52
N GLU A 2 -17.89 -8.72 6.66
CA GLU A 2 -16.59 -9.44 6.68
C GLU A 2 -16.60 -10.66 5.76
N ARG A 3 -15.54 -10.83 5.01
CA ARG A 3 -15.30 -11.97 4.13
C ARG A 3 -13.88 -12.48 4.32
N LYS A 4 -13.68 -13.77 4.08
CA LYS A 4 -12.38 -14.43 4.02
C LYS A 4 -12.16 -14.99 2.63
N ASP A 5 -10.97 -14.80 2.10
CA ASP A 5 -10.54 -15.39 0.84
C ASP A 5 -9.10 -15.89 0.94
N PHE A 6 -8.63 -16.57 -0.08
CA PHE A 6 -7.31 -17.18 -0.14
C PHE A 6 -6.55 -16.69 -1.37
N LEU A 7 -5.26 -16.46 -1.25
CA LEU A 7 -4.41 -16.12 -2.40
C LEU A 7 -4.37 -17.26 -3.45
N ARG A 8 -4.55 -18.49 -2.98
CA ARG A 8 -4.72 -19.71 -3.79
C ARG A 8 -5.39 -20.78 -2.94
N GLN A 9 -5.97 -21.78 -3.56
CA GLN A 9 -6.59 -22.90 -2.84
C GLN A 9 -5.60 -23.54 -1.85
N GLY A 10 -5.97 -23.57 -0.56
CA GLY A 10 -5.14 -24.09 0.52
C GLY A 10 -3.90 -23.25 0.87
N GLY A 11 -3.80 -22.06 0.32
CA GLY A 11 -2.72 -21.10 0.59
C GLY A 11 -3.07 -20.08 1.68
N PRO A 12 -2.24 -19.05 1.82
CA PRO A 12 -2.48 -17.97 2.78
C PRO A 12 -3.82 -17.29 2.56
N CYS A 13 -4.50 -17.00 3.65
CA CYS A 13 -5.79 -16.31 3.64
C CYS A 13 -5.62 -14.82 3.96
N PHE A 14 -6.64 -14.06 3.57
CA PHE A 14 -6.80 -12.66 3.97
C PHE A 14 -8.27 -12.37 4.25
N TYR A 15 -8.49 -11.38 5.11
CA TYR A 15 -9.83 -10.91 5.46
C TYR A 15 -10.06 -9.55 4.87
N PHE A 16 -11.30 -9.27 4.45
CA PHE A 16 -11.70 -7.96 3.96
C PHE A 16 -13.17 -7.70 4.24
N ASP A 17 -13.56 -6.45 4.19
CA ASP A 17 -14.94 -6.02 4.24
C ASP A 17 -15.23 -5.16 3.00
N THR A 18 -16.24 -5.56 2.23
CA THR A 18 -16.62 -4.86 0.99
C THR A 18 -17.13 -3.44 1.22
N GLU A 19 -17.51 -3.11 2.45
CA GLU A 19 -17.95 -1.76 2.84
C GLU A 19 -16.77 -0.88 3.27
N LEU A 20 -15.64 -1.48 3.66
CA LEU A 20 -14.41 -0.78 4.00
C LEU A 20 -13.44 -0.76 2.80
N PHE A 21 -12.81 -1.91 2.55
CA PHE A 21 -11.79 -2.07 1.51
C PHE A 21 -11.97 -3.42 0.82
N ALA A 22 -12.47 -3.40 -0.42
CA ALA A 22 -12.47 -4.59 -1.25
C ALA A 22 -11.08 -4.77 -1.90
N PRO A 23 -10.60 -6.02 -2.07
CA PRO A 23 -9.42 -6.30 -2.88
C PRO A 23 -9.57 -5.72 -4.28
N THR A 24 -8.53 -5.07 -4.80
CA THR A 24 -8.51 -4.50 -6.15
C THR A 24 -7.40 -5.13 -6.96
N THR A 25 -7.56 -5.09 -8.29
CA THR A 25 -6.51 -5.52 -9.22
C THR A 25 -5.20 -4.77 -8.97
N ASP A 26 -5.28 -3.48 -8.63
CA ASP A 26 -4.12 -2.63 -8.33
C ASP A 26 -3.32 -3.17 -7.12
N SER A 27 -4.02 -3.64 -6.07
CA SER A 27 -3.35 -4.26 -4.92
C SER A 27 -2.61 -5.55 -5.31
N PHE A 28 -3.20 -6.38 -6.17
CA PHE A 28 -2.54 -7.59 -6.66
C PHE A 28 -1.37 -7.25 -7.60
N ALA A 29 -1.53 -6.28 -8.49
CA ALA A 29 -0.47 -5.81 -9.39
C ALA A 29 0.71 -5.25 -8.59
N LEU A 30 0.47 -4.37 -7.61
CA LEU A 30 1.53 -3.85 -6.74
C LEU A 30 2.18 -4.96 -5.93
N GLY A 31 1.41 -5.87 -5.33
CA GLY A 31 1.96 -6.99 -4.56
C GLY A 31 2.78 -7.95 -5.40
N TRP A 32 2.48 -8.11 -6.69
CA TRP A 32 3.28 -8.89 -7.62
C TRP A 32 4.55 -8.15 -8.07
N PHE A 33 4.42 -6.85 -8.36
CA PHE A 33 5.50 -5.98 -8.83
C PHE A 33 6.54 -5.72 -7.74
N ALA A 34 6.08 -5.35 -6.54
CA ALA A 34 6.97 -5.03 -5.42
C ALA A 34 7.91 -6.19 -5.12
N ALA A 35 9.22 -5.94 -5.14
CA ALA A 35 10.26 -6.95 -5.01
C ALA A 35 11.21 -6.69 -3.83
N PRO A 36 10.71 -6.68 -2.58
CA PRO A 36 11.59 -6.62 -1.43
C PRO A 36 12.49 -7.84 -1.39
N LYS A 37 13.74 -7.63 -0.98
CA LYS A 37 14.75 -8.68 -0.90
C LYS A 37 14.57 -9.49 0.38
N ARG A 38 15.12 -10.69 0.38
CA ARG A 38 15.12 -11.59 1.52
C ARG A 38 15.59 -10.89 2.81
N GLY A 39 14.77 -10.97 3.86
CA GLY A 39 15.09 -10.43 5.18
C GLY A 39 14.93 -8.91 5.32
N GLU A 40 14.45 -8.22 4.28
CA GLU A 40 14.21 -6.77 4.36
C GLU A 40 13.05 -6.43 5.30
N ARG A 41 13.13 -5.23 5.86
CA ARG A 41 12.07 -4.59 6.66
C ARG A 41 11.22 -3.74 5.73
N VAL A 42 9.95 -4.03 5.67
CA VAL A 42 9.00 -3.41 4.73
C VAL A 42 7.98 -2.59 5.49
N CYS A 43 7.70 -1.37 5.04
CA CYS A 43 6.62 -0.53 5.56
C CYS A 43 5.48 -0.46 4.55
N ASP A 44 4.28 -0.88 4.96
CA ASP A 44 3.04 -0.74 4.18
C ASP A 44 2.27 0.50 4.69
N LEU A 45 2.29 1.56 3.87
CA LEU A 45 1.70 2.86 4.19
C LEU A 45 0.24 2.92 3.67
N GLY A 46 -0.72 2.90 4.58
CA GLY A 46 -2.13 2.74 4.26
C GLY A 46 -2.46 1.28 3.96
N SER A 47 -2.09 0.39 4.89
CA SER A 47 -2.12 -1.07 4.66
C SER A 47 -3.53 -1.66 4.50
N GLY A 48 -4.58 -0.90 4.83
CA GLY A 48 -5.95 -1.37 4.77
C GLY A 48 -6.14 -2.68 5.55
N THR A 49 -6.66 -3.70 4.90
CA THR A 49 -6.87 -5.03 5.50
C THR A 49 -5.65 -5.95 5.39
N GLY A 50 -4.46 -5.42 5.07
CA GLY A 50 -3.20 -6.16 5.06
C GLY A 50 -2.98 -7.07 3.82
N LEU A 51 -3.70 -6.84 2.73
CA LEU A 51 -3.58 -7.68 1.53
C LEU A 51 -2.18 -7.63 0.93
N LEU A 52 -1.57 -6.43 0.81
CA LEU A 52 -0.21 -6.28 0.28
C LEU A 52 0.80 -7.03 1.13
N GLY A 53 0.74 -6.86 2.45
CA GLY A 53 1.58 -7.61 3.38
C GLY A 53 1.41 -9.12 3.26
N THR A 54 0.16 -9.59 3.07
CA THR A 54 -0.14 -11.02 2.84
C THR A 54 0.50 -11.54 1.56
N LEU A 55 0.42 -10.78 0.45
CA LEU A 55 1.06 -11.13 -0.82
C LEU A 55 2.58 -11.21 -0.70
N LEU A 56 3.19 -10.24 0.00
CA LEU A 56 4.64 -10.20 0.19
C LEU A 56 5.14 -11.37 1.06
N LEU A 57 4.52 -11.62 2.21
CA LEU A 57 4.92 -12.72 3.12
C LEU A 57 4.67 -14.09 2.52
N ALA A 58 3.63 -14.25 1.68
CA ALA A 58 3.39 -15.49 0.95
C ALA A 58 4.51 -15.82 -0.04
N ARG A 59 5.15 -14.78 -0.61
CA ARG A 59 6.25 -14.91 -1.58
C ARG A 59 7.62 -14.98 -0.92
N GLU A 60 7.84 -14.15 0.11
CA GLU A 60 9.12 -14.10 0.85
C GLU A 60 8.86 -14.08 2.38
N PRO A 61 8.79 -15.27 3.01
CA PRO A 61 8.45 -15.39 4.43
C PRO A 61 9.49 -14.83 5.40
N SER A 62 10.67 -14.44 4.93
CA SER A 62 11.73 -13.87 5.80
C SER A 62 11.57 -12.36 6.04
N LEU A 63 10.63 -11.70 5.36
CA LEU A 63 10.34 -10.29 5.57
C LEU A 63 9.80 -10.01 6.97
N THR A 64 10.03 -8.79 7.44
CA THR A 64 9.29 -8.21 8.57
C THR A 64 8.52 -7.00 8.09
N LEU A 65 7.26 -6.89 8.50
CA LEU A 65 6.36 -5.84 8.06
C LEU A 65 6.05 -4.86 9.18
N PHE A 66 5.95 -3.59 8.83
CA PHE A 66 5.33 -2.56 9.64
C PHE A 66 4.18 -1.96 8.83
N CYS A 67 2.96 -2.18 9.28
CA CYS A 67 1.75 -1.75 8.60
C CYS A 67 1.14 -0.56 9.35
N VAL A 68 0.86 0.53 8.63
CA VAL A 68 0.19 1.72 9.17
C VAL A 68 -1.16 1.88 8.51
N GLU A 69 -2.22 1.90 9.30
CA GLU A 69 -3.59 2.08 8.83
C GLU A 69 -4.39 2.92 9.82
N GLN A 70 -5.09 3.96 9.33
CA GLN A 70 -5.90 4.82 10.21
C GLN A 70 -7.22 4.18 10.63
N ASN A 71 -7.77 3.28 9.80
CA ASN A 71 -9.03 2.60 10.08
C ASN A 71 -8.79 1.38 10.98
N ALA A 72 -9.18 1.48 12.25
CA ALA A 72 -9.01 0.42 13.23
C ALA A 72 -9.75 -0.88 12.85
N ALA A 73 -10.90 -0.80 12.16
CA ALA A 73 -11.63 -1.99 11.73
C ALA A 73 -10.90 -2.73 10.61
N ALA A 74 -10.29 -2.00 9.67
CA ALA A 74 -9.45 -2.58 8.63
C ALA A 74 -8.21 -3.24 9.23
N ASN A 75 -7.56 -2.55 10.18
CA ASN A 75 -6.37 -3.06 10.88
C ASN A 75 -6.68 -4.35 11.68
N ALA A 76 -7.87 -4.45 12.30
CA ALA A 76 -8.31 -5.67 12.98
C ALA A 76 -8.48 -6.87 12.01
N LEU A 77 -8.94 -6.62 10.78
CA LEU A 77 -9.02 -7.66 9.75
C LEU A 77 -7.62 -8.10 9.29
N ALA A 78 -6.68 -7.17 9.16
CA ALA A 78 -5.28 -7.47 8.87
C ALA A 78 -4.67 -8.35 9.97
N GLU A 79 -4.86 -7.99 11.25
CA GLU A 79 -4.38 -8.74 12.41
C GLU A 79 -4.90 -10.20 12.38
N LYS A 80 -6.20 -10.36 12.13
CA LYS A 80 -6.83 -11.67 12.00
C LYS A 80 -6.20 -12.51 10.89
N GLY A 81 -5.97 -11.91 9.71
CA GLY A 81 -5.34 -12.58 8.57
C GLY A 81 -3.90 -13.00 8.86
N PHE A 82 -3.09 -12.10 9.41
CA PHE A 82 -1.70 -12.40 9.73
C PHE A 82 -1.58 -13.45 10.84
N ALA A 83 -2.44 -13.40 11.86
CA ALA A 83 -2.45 -14.39 12.93
C ALA A 83 -2.82 -15.79 12.41
N GLU A 84 -3.83 -15.90 11.56
CA GLU A 84 -4.26 -17.19 10.98
C GLU A 84 -3.21 -17.80 10.06
N ASN A 85 -2.43 -16.97 9.35
CA ASN A 85 -1.30 -17.44 8.53
C ASN A 85 -0.04 -17.76 9.36
N GLY A 86 -0.05 -17.56 10.68
CA GLY A 86 1.11 -17.78 11.55
C GLY A 86 2.20 -16.70 11.41
N TRP A 87 1.84 -15.50 10.99
CA TRP A 87 2.78 -14.40 10.72
C TRP A 87 2.74 -13.26 11.77
N ALA A 88 2.00 -13.42 12.85
CA ALA A 88 1.82 -12.38 13.87
C ALA A 88 3.14 -11.81 14.40
N GLU A 89 4.17 -12.65 14.59
CA GLU A 89 5.48 -12.21 15.09
C GLU A 89 6.34 -11.46 14.05
N ARG A 90 5.92 -11.50 12.77
CA ARG A 90 6.63 -10.84 11.67
C ARG A 90 6.01 -9.51 11.28
N VAL A 91 4.85 -9.18 11.84
CA VAL A 91 4.06 -8.01 11.46
C VAL A 91 3.81 -7.13 12.67
N THR A 92 4.20 -5.88 12.57
CA THR A 92 3.79 -4.83 13.50
C THR A 92 2.65 -4.06 12.85
N LEU A 93 1.47 -4.10 13.48
CA LEU A 93 0.31 -3.32 13.05
C LEU A 93 0.21 -2.05 13.90
N ARG A 94 0.05 -0.90 13.26
CA ARG A 94 -0.14 0.39 13.91
C ARG A 94 -1.42 1.05 13.38
N THR A 95 -2.39 1.25 14.28
CA THR A 95 -3.52 2.13 13.96
C THR A 95 -3.10 3.57 14.18
N GLY A 96 -3.15 4.38 13.13
CA GLY A 96 -2.77 5.80 13.19
C GLY A 96 -2.68 6.46 11.83
N ASP A 97 -2.54 7.77 11.86
CA ASP A 97 -2.40 8.60 10.66
C ASP A 97 -0.92 8.62 10.21
N LEU A 98 -0.65 8.28 8.97
CA LEU A 98 0.72 8.28 8.43
C LEU A 98 1.39 9.67 8.39
N ARG A 99 0.62 10.75 8.58
CA ARG A 99 1.13 12.12 8.77
C ARG A 99 1.73 12.34 10.16
N GLU A 100 1.41 11.45 11.10
CA GLU A 100 1.89 11.54 12.47
C GLU A 100 3.13 10.66 12.67
N ASN A 101 4.23 11.27 13.07
CA ASN A 101 5.49 10.54 13.32
C ASN A 101 5.35 9.39 14.31
N ALA A 102 4.41 9.50 15.26
CA ALA A 102 4.16 8.47 16.26
C ALA A 102 3.50 7.20 15.68
N ALA A 103 2.83 7.32 14.53
CA ALA A 103 2.24 6.18 13.82
C ALA A 103 3.25 5.44 12.94
N LEU A 104 4.36 6.09 12.58
CA LEU A 104 5.37 5.55 11.68
C LEU A 104 6.47 4.79 12.43
N PRO A 105 7.18 3.88 11.77
CA PRO A 105 8.41 3.31 12.31
C PRO A 105 9.49 4.39 12.44
N ALA A 106 10.59 4.07 13.12
CA ALA A 106 11.70 5.00 13.30
C ALA A 106 12.22 5.49 11.94
N ALA A 107 12.64 6.75 11.87
CA ALA A 107 13.18 7.32 10.63
C ALA A 107 14.39 6.50 10.12
N GLY A 108 14.42 6.25 8.81
CA GLY A 108 15.51 5.51 8.19
C GLY A 108 15.61 4.04 8.60
N SER A 109 14.54 3.46 9.15
CA SER A 109 14.58 2.09 9.66
C SER A 109 14.08 1.04 8.67
N MET A 110 13.49 1.43 7.55
CA MET A 110 12.90 0.51 6.57
C MET A 110 13.78 0.38 5.33
N ASP A 111 13.84 -0.82 4.79
CA ASP A 111 14.59 -1.13 3.56
C ASP A 111 13.71 -0.93 2.33
N TYR A 112 12.42 -1.14 2.50
CA TYR A 112 11.40 -1.04 1.46
C TYR A 112 10.13 -0.39 2.02
N ALA A 113 9.47 0.43 1.22
CA ALA A 113 8.14 0.93 1.51
C ALA A 113 7.20 0.62 0.34
N LEU A 114 5.91 0.49 0.61
CA LEU A 114 4.91 0.38 -0.44
C LEU A 114 3.63 1.12 -0.02
N SER A 115 2.83 1.50 -1.03
CA SER A 115 1.52 2.11 -0.80
C SER A 115 0.60 1.91 -2.00
N ASN A 116 -0.66 1.61 -1.73
CA ASN A 116 -1.75 1.72 -2.69
C ASN A 116 -2.69 2.85 -2.21
N PRO A 117 -2.28 4.12 -2.38
CA PRO A 117 -3.01 5.25 -1.84
C PRO A 117 -4.30 5.52 -2.61
N PRO A 118 -5.28 6.25 -2.06
CA PRO A 118 -6.42 6.74 -2.82
C PRO A 118 -5.95 7.69 -3.93
N TYR A 119 -6.55 7.55 -5.14
CA TYR A 119 -6.05 8.20 -6.37
C TYR A 119 -6.70 9.53 -6.70
N PHE A 120 -7.78 9.89 -6.05
CA PHE A 120 -8.60 11.03 -6.42
C PHE A 120 -8.36 12.21 -5.50
N PRO A 121 -8.10 13.42 -6.06
CA PRO A 121 -8.08 14.64 -5.27
C PRO A 121 -9.41 14.86 -4.56
N ALA A 122 -9.38 15.39 -3.35
CA ALA A 122 -10.59 15.80 -2.65
C ALA A 122 -11.41 16.75 -3.54
N GLY A 123 -12.70 16.43 -3.75
CA GLY A 123 -13.59 17.27 -4.54
C GLY A 123 -13.56 17.02 -6.06
N SER A 124 -12.96 15.96 -6.55
CA SER A 124 -12.90 15.67 -8.00
C SER A 124 -14.22 15.23 -8.64
N GLY A 125 -15.34 15.25 -7.91
CA GLY A 125 -16.70 15.24 -8.47
C GLY A 125 -17.05 14.09 -9.38
N ALA A 126 -16.47 12.93 -9.24
CA ALA A 126 -16.83 11.73 -10.01
C ALA A 126 -18.18 11.19 -9.51
N SER A 127 -19.28 11.68 -10.11
CA SER A 127 -20.64 11.29 -9.77
C SER A 127 -21.18 10.28 -10.78
N ALA A 128 -20.99 9.00 -10.51
CA ALA A 128 -21.85 7.96 -11.01
C ALA A 128 -22.18 6.98 -9.87
N ALA A 129 -23.39 6.43 -9.84
CA ALA A 129 -23.95 5.70 -8.69
C ALA A 129 -23.23 4.39 -8.28
N GLY A 130 -22.17 3.99 -8.98
CA GLY A 130 -21.23 2.93 -8.58
C GLY A 130 -19.96 3.47 -7.93
N GLU A 131 -19.66 4.74 -8.09
CA GLU A 131 -18.45 5.44 -7.69
C GLU A 131 -18.56 6.09 -6.30
N ALA A 132 -19.75 6.16 -5.71
CA ALA A 132 -19.93 6.66 -4.34
C ALA A 132 -19.17 5.81 -3.29
N ARG A 133 -18.91 4.53 -3.57
CA ARG A 133 -18.03 3.68 -2.75
C ARG A 133 -16.54 3.90 -3.05
N GLN A 134 -16.24 4.43 -4.23
CA GLN A 134 -14.90 4.83 -4.62
C GLN A 134 -14.58 6.24 -4.12
N ALA A 135 -15.59 7.08 -3.91
CA ALA A 135 -15.45 8.40 -3.28
C ALA A 135 -15.02 8.33 -1.81
N ALA A 136 -15.25 7.21 -1.12
CA ALA A 136 -14.63 6.94 0.18
C ALA A 136 -13.09 6.75 0.09
N ARG A 137 -12.55 6.66 -1.12
CA ARG A 137 -11.12 6.66 -1.46
C ARG A 137 -10.62 8.03 -1.94
N GLU A 138 -11.42 9.07 -1.78
CA GLU A 138 -10.94 10.43 -2.03
C GLU A 138 -9.86 10.79 -1.01
N GLU A 139 -8.88 11.58 -1.43
CA GLU A 139 -7.80 12.16 -0.61
C GLU A 139 -8.35 13.03 0.56
N VAL A 140 -9.53 12.71 1.10
CA VAL A 140 -10.16 13.45 2.21
C VAL A 140 -9.33 13.35 3.49
N GLY A 141 -8.38 12.45 3.55
CA GLY A 141 -7.54 12.27 4.73
C GLY A 141 -6.04 12.22 4.48
N CYS A 142 -5.59 11.87 3.26
CA CYS A 142 -4.16 11.67 2.97
C CYS A 142 -3.88 11.98 1.49
N THR A 143 -2.96 12.90 1.24
CA THR A 143 -2.54 13.30 -0.10
C THR A 143 -1.36 12.45 -0.58
N LEU A 144 -1.09 12.48 -1.90
CA LEU A 144 0.14 11.89 -2.46
C LEU A 144 1.40 12.44 -1.79
N ALA A 145 1.43 13.74 -1.47
CA ALA A 145 2.55 14.38 -0.79
C ALA A 145 2.77 13.81 0.62
N ASP A 146 1.68 13.53 1.36
CA ASP A 146 1.77 12.93 2.69
C ASP A 146 2.36 11.51 2.62
N VAL A 147 1.94 10.72 1.64
CA VAL A 147 2.47 9.37 1.41
C VAL A 147 3.95 9.42 1.04
N CYS A 148 4.36 10.33 0.12
CA CYS A 148 5.76 10.52 -0.25
C CYS A 148 6.61 10.99 0.94
N ALA A 149 6.10 11.91 1.76
CA ALA A 149 6.78 12.39 2.96
C ALA A 149 6.99 11.24 3.98
N ALA A 150 5.96 10.42 4.20
CA ALA A 150 6.04 9.26 5.09
C ALA A 150 7.04 8.23 4.55
N ALA A 151 7.00 7.90 3.26
CA ALA A 151 7.95 6.98 2.62
C ALA A 151 9.39 7.47 2.75
N ALA A 152 9.66 8.73 2.38
CA ALA A 152 10.99 9.34 2.50
C ALA A 152 11.52 9.33 3.94
N ARG A 153 10.62 9.53 4.93
CA ARG A 153 10.99 9.51 6.33
C ARG A 153 11.38 8.11 6.82
N VAL A 154 10.62 7.08 6.47
CA VAL A 154 10.82 5.74 7.02
C VAL A 154 11.94 4.97 6.31
N LEU A 155 12.20 5.26 5.04
CA LEU A 155 13.23 4.61 4.25
C LEU A 155 14.63 5.01 4.72
N ARG A 156 15.53 4.02 4.78
CA ARG A 156 16.97 4.29 4.90
C ARG A 156 17.52 4.84 3.58
N TRP A 157 18.71 5.37 3.61
CA TRP A 157 19.44 5.71 2.38
C TRP A 157 19.56 4.49 1.45
N GLY A 158 19.19 4.67 0.18
CA GLY A 158 19.14 3.59 -0.81
C GLY A 158 18.01 2.57 -0.57
N GLY A 159 17.05 2.90 0.29
CA GLY A 159 15.79 2.17 0.39
C GLY A 159 14.92 2.39 -0.85
N ARG A 160 13.94 1.52 -1.08
CA ARG A 160 13.09 1.54 -2.28
C ARG A 160 11.63 1.76 -1.89
N PHE A 161 10.91 2.45 -2.76
CA PHE A 161 9.48 2.72 -2.59
C PHE A 161 8.70 2.26 -3.83
N ALA A 162 7.71 1.38 -3.65
CA ALA A 162 6.78 0.99 -4.70
C ALA A 162 5.39 1.54 -4.41
N LEU A 163 4.75 2.09 -5.41
CA LEU A 163 3.36 2.54 -5.30
C LEU A 163 2.59 2.30 -6.59
N VAL A 164 1.28 2.22 -6.46
CA VAL A 164 0.38 2.27 -7.59
C VAL A 164 -0.24 3.66 -7.70
N HIS A 165 -0.31 4.21 -8.90
CA HIS A 165 -0.91 5.52 -9.15
C HIS A 165 -1.48 5.62 -10.55
N ARG A 166 -2.31 6.62 -10.83
CA ARG A 166 -2.93 6.84 -12.14
C ARG A 166 -1.91 7.35 -13.16
N PRO A 167 -1.82 6.75 -14.36
CA PRO A 167 -0.87 7.19 -15.40
C PRO A 167 -1.07 8.66 -15.82
N GLU A 168 -2.31 9.16 -15.79
CA GLU A 168 -2.63 10.55 -16.16
C GLU A 168 -2.01 11.56 -15.19
N ARG A 169 -1.65 11.14 -13.98
CA ARG A 169 -1.01 11.97 -12.96
C ARG A 169 0.49 11.70 -12.81
N LEU A 170 1.12 11.09 -13.82
CA LEU A 170 2.53 10.71 -13.76
C LEU A 170 3.46 11.91 -13.54
N SER A 171 3.18 13.05 -14.17
CA SER A 171 3.96 14.29 -13.95
C SER A 171 3.85 14.80 -12.53
N ASP A 172 2.63 14.79 -11.95
CA ASP A 172 2.41 15.21 -10.55
C ASP A 172 3.14 14.27 -9.60
N LEU A 173 3.06 12.96 -9.88
CA LEU A 173 3.75 11.94 -9.12
C LEU A 173 5.26 12.19 -9.08
N PHE A 174 5.90 12.37 -10.22
CA PHE A 174 7.36 12.58 -10.30
C PHE A 174 7.80 13.89 -9.64
N CYS A 175 7.04 14.96 -9.82
CA CYS A 175 7.32 16.22 -9.13
C CYS A 175 7.21 16.06 -7.61
N THR A 176 6.18 15.35 -7.13
CA THR A 176 5.97 15.13 -5.70
C THR A 176 7.07 14.24 -5.11
N LEU A 177 7.42 13.14 -5.77
CA LEU A 177 8.51 12.26 -5.33
C LEU A 177 9.82 13.03 -5.17
N ARG A 178 10.24 13.79 -6.18
CA ARG A 178 11.48 14.58 -6.14
C ARG A 178 11.46 15.65 -5.08
N ALA A 179 10.31 16.29 -4.84
CA ALA A 179 10.14 17.26 -3.76
C ALA A 179 10.40 16.67 -2.36
N HIS A 180 10.27 15.35 -2.22
CA HIS A 180 10.54 14.61 -0.99
C HIS A 180 11.86 13.82 -1.01
N GLY A 181 12.71 14.02 -2.03
CA GLY A 181 14.02 13.35 -2.13
C GLY A 181 13.94 11.89 -2.55
N LEU A 182 12.83 11.50 -3.18
CA LEU A 182 12.62 10.18 -3.78
C LEU A 182 12.85 10.29 -5.29
N GLU A 183 13.87 9.64 -5.82
CA GLU A 183 14.17 9.71 -7.25
C GLU A 183 13.53 8.53 -7.98
N PRO A 184 12.68 8.79 -9.01
CA PRO A 184 12.13 7.72 -9.83
C PRO A 184 13.22 6.88 -10.46
N SER A 185 13.11 5.55 -10.35
CA SER A 185 14.02 4.61 -11.00
C SER A 185 13.84 4.60 -12.50
N GLU A 186 14.89 4.20 -13.25
CA GLU A 186 14.79 3.95 -14.70
C GLU A 186 13.93 2.72 -15.01
N ASP A 187 13.73 1.83 -14.03
CA ASP A 187 12.91 0.62 -14.15
C ASP A 187 11.44 0.87 -13.82
N ILE A 188 10.85 1.88 -14.44
CA ILE A 188 9.40 2.11 -14.33
C ILE A 188 8.69 1.08 -15.21
N GLN A 189 8.18 0.01 -14.63
CA GLN A 189 7.24 -0.85 -15.33
C GLN A 189 5.84 -0.24 -15.25
N VAL A 190 5.43 0.44 -16.31
CA VAL A 190 4.01 0.72 -16.55
C VAL A 190 3.42 -0.54 -17.13
N ASP A 191 2.81 -1.40 -16.29
CA ASP A 191 2.09 -2.55 -16.81
C ASP A 191 0.75 -2.09 -17.40
N MET A 192 0.77 -1.79 -18.70
CA MET A 192 -0.40 -1.39 -19.51
C MET A 192 -1.23 -2.59 -19.98
N ALA A 193 -1.03 -3.79 -19.43
CA ALA A 193 -1.62 -5.02 -19.94
C ALA A 193 -3.12 -5.19 -19.69
N TRP A 194 -3.77 -4.28 -18.98
CA TRP A 194 -5.19 -4.39 -18.65
C TRP A 194 -5.97 -3.19 -19.21
N ARG A 195 -6.61 -3.39 -20.36
CA ARG A 195 -7.35 -2.35 -21.10
C ARG A 195 -8.47 -1.66 -20.31
N ASP A 196 -8.84 -2.16 -19.12
CA ASP A 196 -9.97 -1.68 -18.32
C ASP A 196 -9.57 -1.23 -16.90
N HIS A 197 -8.28 -1.11 -16.57
CA HIS A 197 -7.80 -0.72 -15.26
C HIS A 197 -6.88 0.49 -15.29
N VAL A 198 -7.08 1.35 -14.29
CA VAL A 198 -6.70 2.77 -14.27
C VAL A 198 -5.39 3.04 -13.54
N GLY A 199 -4.63 2.00 -13.15
CA GLY A 199 -3.41 2.14 -12.34
C GLY A 199 -2.12 1.75 -13.08
N GLY A 200 -1.05 2.53 -12.89
CA GLY A 200 0.33 2.12 -13.16
C GLY A 200 1.05 1.81 -11.85
N VAL A 201 1.94 0.84 -11.86
CA VAL A 201 2.76 0.49 -10.69
C VAL A 201 4.16 1.05 -10.91
N TYR A 202 4.71 1.71 -9.88
CA TYR A 202 5.98 2.42 -9.97
C TYR A 202 6.90 1.97 -8.82
N GLU A 203 8.17 1.71 -9.12
CA GLU A 203 9.23 1.57 -8.13
C GLU A 203 10.14 2.79 -8.18
N ILE A 204 10.52 3.28 -7.01
CA ILE A 204 11.31 4.49 -6.81
C ILE A 204 12.48 4.12 -5.90
N ILE A 205 13.68 4.54 -6.26
CA ILE A 205 14.91 4.28 -5.52
C ILE A 205 15.39 5.55 -4.82
#